data_06ba5dc66388e0187dffd568c7882159
#
_entry.id   06ba5dc66388e0187dffd568c7882159
#
_cell.length_a   1.000
_cell.length_b   1.000
_cell.length_c   1.000
_cell.angle_alpha   90.00
_cell.angle_beta   90.00
_cell.angle_gamma   90.00
#
_symmetry.space_group_name_H-M   'P 1'
#
loop_
_entity.id
_entity.type
_entity.pdbx_description
1 polymer ?
#
loop_
_entity_poly.entity_id
_entity_poly.type
_entity_poly.pdbx_seq_one_letter_code
_entity_poly.pdbx_strand_id
1 'polypeptide(L)'
;MKTTDKIIADYKSRFMAELKTKNPGETEFHQAVSEVVDSVVPYMVQYPYLMEQKVLERMVEPERVIMFRVPWVDDRGEIQINRGYRVQMNSAIGPYKGGIRFHASVNLSIMKFLAFEQTFKNALTTLPMGGAKGGSDFSPRGKSDAEVMRFCQSFMTELQRHIGADTDVPAGDIGVGGREIGYMFGQYKRLRDEFTGTLTGKGQYWGGSLMRPEATGYGACYFAEAMLATRGESFAGKRVCISGAGNVAQYAAQKAMRLGAKVLTLSDSDGFIYDEEGLDEEKMKFVFELKNIRRGRIKEYVTKYPHAKYFAGERPWRIPCDIAMPCATQNEIEKTDAENLVKNGCFCVTEGANMPSTPEAIAIFQGAKILYSPGKASNAGGVATSGLEMTQNSMRLKWTAEEVDQRLRTIMADIHEACIKYGTEEDGYINYVKGANIAGFMKVANAMVEQGLV
;
A
#
# COMPACT_ATOMS: atom_id res chain seq x y z
N MET A 1 32.11 21.24 -0.38
CA MET A 1 31.25 20.28 0.32
C MET A 1 31.66 20.24 1.79
N LYS A 2 30.73 20.45 2.71
CA LYS A 2 31.02 20.29 4.15
C LYS A 2 31.41 18.82 4.40
N THR A 3 32.21 18.55 5.43
CA THR A 3 32.67 17.18 5.77
C THR A 3 31.55 16.19 5.87
N THR A 4 30.41 16.59 6.41
CA THR A 4 29.19 15.76 6.53
C THR A 4 28.59 15.35 5.17
N ASP A 5 28.52 16.29 4.19
CA ASP A 5 27.98 15.98 2.85
C ASP A 5 28.85 14.94 2.13
N LYS A 6 30.16 14.99 2.36
CA LYS A 6 31.08 13.99 1.81
C LYS A 6 30.88 12.62 2.45
N ILE A 7 30.71 12.55 3.77
CA ILE A 7 30.43 11.29 4.49
C ILE A 7 29.13 10.66 3.97
N ILE A 8 28.08 11.46 3.80
CA ILE A 8 26.78 11.00 3.26
C ILE A 8 26.96 10.43 1.85
N ALA A 9 27.64 11.18 0.96
CA ALA A 9 27.84 10.75 -0.43
C ALA A 9 28.67 9.47 -0.53
N ASP A 10 29.78 9.39 0.23
CA ASP A 10 30.67 8.22 0.25
C ASP A 10 29.95 6.99 0.79
N TYR A 11 29.17 7.13 1.87
CA TYR A 11 28.39 6.03 2.43
C TYR A 11 27.35 5.53 1.44
N LYS A 12 26.52 6.42 0.87
CA LYS A 12 25.50 6.06 -0.13
C LYS A 12 26.10 5.33 -1.33
N SER A 13 27.21 5.85 -1.88
CA SER A 13 27.86 5.26 -3.04
C SER A 13 28.35 3.84 -2.76
N ARG A 14 29.06 3.65 -1.64
CA ARG A 14 29.57 2.34 -1.22
C ARG A 14 28.40 1.37 -0.95
N PHE A 15 27.42 1.77 -0.15
CA PHE A 15 26.26 0.96 0.21
C PHE A 15 25.50 0.47 -1.02
N MET A 16 25.19 1.37 -1.96
CA MET A 16 24.46 1.00 -3.18
C MET A 16 25.30 0.13 -4.13
N ALA A 17 26.61 0.29 -4.17
CA ALA A 17 27.51 -0.58 -4.94
C ALA A 17 27.52 -2.01 -4.36
N GLU A 18 27.62 -2.15 -3.04
CA GLU A 18 27.58 -3.44 -2.34
C GLU A 18 26.21 -4.13 -2.52
N LEU A 19 25.10 -3.37 -2.38
CA LEU A 19 23.75 -3.87 -2.60
C LEU A 19 23.58 -4.45 -4.01
N LYS A 20 24.01 -3.71 -5.04
CA LYS A 20 23.92 -4.15 -6.45
C LYS A 20 24.78 -5.38 -6.72
N THR A 21 25.94 -5.46 -6.10
CA THR A 21 26.85 -6.61 -6.24
C THR A 21 26.24 -7.88 -5.64
N LYS A 22 25.58 -7.78 -4.48
CA LYS A 22 24.90 -8.89 -3.82
C LYS A 22 23.61 -9.33 -4.51
N ASN A 23 22.93 -8.42 -5.21
CA ASN A 23 21.63 -8.62 -5.80
C ASN A 23 21.65 -8.32 -7.32
N PRO A 24 22.41 -9.07 -8.11
CA PRO A 24 22.57 -8.77 -9.53
C PRO A 24 21.25 -8.93 -10.30
N GLY A 25 20.90 -7.92 -11.11
CA GLY A 25 19.68 -7.93 -11.94
C GLY A 25 18.36 -7.60 -11.21
N GLU A 26 18.40 -7.31 -9.91
CA GLU A 26 17.20 -6.98 -9.11
C GLU A 26 16.91 -5.46 -9.15
N THR A 27 16.58 -4.95 -10.33
CA THR A 27 16.46 -3.50 -10.59
C THR A 27 15.38 -2.82 -9.76
N GLU A 28 14.22 -3.45 -9.58
CA GLU A 28 13.12 -2.92 -8.79
C GLU A 28 13.50 -2.80 -7.30
N PHE A 29 14.23 -3.81 -6.81
CA PHE A 29 14.72 -3.77 -5.42
C PHE A 29 15.78 -2.68 -5.23
N HIS A 30 16.71 -2.52 -6.18
CA HIS A 30 17.72 -1.46 -6.12
C HIS A 30 17.07 -0.07 -6.09
N GLN A 31 16.03 0.16 -6.89
CA GLN A 31 15.32 1.42 -6.94
C GLN A 31 14.64 1.72 -5.60
N ALA A 32 13.89 0.78 -5.05
CA ALA A 32 13.18 0.95 -3.78
C ALA A 32 14.13 1.26 -2.62
N VAL A 33 15.27 0.56 -2.57
CA VAL A 33 16.30 0.83 -1.55
C VAL A 33 16.91 2.22 -1.73
N SER A 34 17.21 2.64 -2.98
CA SER A 34 17.77 3.95 -3.26
C SER A 34 16.89 5.10 -2.77
N GLU A 35 15.59 5.01 -2.98
CA GLU A 35 14.62 6.03 -2.53
C GLU A 35 14.62 6.19 -0.99
N VAL A 36 14.72 5.09 -0.26
CA VAL A 36 14.80 5.12 1.20
C VAL A 36 16.14 5.66 1.68
N VAL A 37 17.23 5.20 1.07
CA VAL A 37 18.62 5.63 1.37
C VAL A 37 18.77 7.15 1.25
N ASP A 38 18.13 7.76 0.26
CA ASP A 38 18.18 9.21 0.04
C ASP A 38 17.61 10.02 1.21
N SER A 39 16.59 9.50 1.87
CA SER A 39 15.99 10.13 3.05
C SER A 39 16.69 9.74 4.36
N VAL A 40 17.08 8.48 4.49
CA VAL A 40 17.52 7.88 5.77
C VAL A 40 18.98 8.14 6.06
N VAL A 41 19.89 8.07 5.08
CA VAL A 41 21.34 8.23 5.34
C VAL A 41 21.70 9.60 5.88
N PRO A 42 21.15 10.73 5.37
CA PRO A 42 21.39 12.05 5.98
C PRO A 42 20.99 12.14 7.44
N TYR A 43 19.96 11.39 7.83
CA TYR A 43 19.51 11.29 9.22
C TYR A 43 20.42 10.38 10.04
N MET A 44 20.77 9.19 9.54
CA MET A 44 21.64 8.21 10.22
C MET A 44 23.00 8.79 10.61
N VAL A 45 23.60 9.65 9.78
CA VAL A 45 24.91 10.27 10.06
C VAL A 45 24.91 11.08 11.36
N GLN A 46 23.73 11.52 11.81
CA GLN A 46 23.56 12.21 13.10
C GLN A 46 23.54 11.22 14.30
N TYR A 47 23.42 9.93 14.03
CA TYR A 47 23.33 8.85 15.02
C TYR A 47 24.36 7.75 14.71
N PRO A 48 25.65 7.95 15.05
CA PRO A 48 26.76 7.05 14.63
C PRO A 48 26.52 5.57 14.99
N TYR A 49 25.85 5.29 16.10
CA TYR A 49 25.55 3.93 16.55
C TYR A 49 24.75 3.12 15.50
N LEU A 50 23.89 3.77 14.70
CA LEU A 50 23.13 3.09 13.63
C LEU A 50 24.03 2.61 12.49
N MET A 51 25.10 3.37 12.22
CA MET A 51 26.11 3.01 11.21
C MET A 51 27.06 1.92 11.75
N GLU A 52 27.50 2.04 13.00
CA GLU A 52 28.35 1.06 13.67
C GLU A 52 27.69 -0.32 13.76
N GLN A 53 26.40 -0.34 14.05
CA GLN A 53 25.56 -1.55 14.11
C GLN A 53 25.13 -2.07 12.73
N LYS A 54 25.52 -1.39 11.65
CA LYS A 54 25.14 -1.76 10.26
C LYS A 54 23.64 -1.98 10.08
N VAL A 55 22.83 -1.11 10.70
CA VAL A 55 21.38 -1.31 10.75
C VAL A 55 20.77 -1.31 9.36
N LEU A 56 21.18 -0.40 8.48
CA LEU A 56 20.65 -0.32 7.12
C LEU A 56 21.05 -1.52 6.27
N GLU A 57 22.32 -1.97 6.39
CA GLU A 57 22.84 -3.16 5.71
C GLU A 57 22.09 -4.42 6.13
N ARG A 58 21.74 -4.56 7.40
CA ARG A 58 20.93 -5.67 7.93
C ARG A 58 19.48 -5.57 7.47
N MET A 59 18.92 -4.36 7.39
CA MET A 59 17.51 -4.13 7.03
C MET A 59 17.21 -4.43 5.55
N VAL A 60 18.20 -4.28 4.67
CA VAL A 60 18.04 -4.60 3.24
C VAL A 60 18.31 -6.07 2.91
N GLU A 61 18.86 -6.83 3.85
CA GLU A 61 19.03 -8.28 3.71
C GLU A 61 17.81 -9.00 4.26
N PRO A 62 17.03 -9.74 3.45
CA PRO A 62 15.90 -10.53 3.95
C PRO A 62 16.34 -11.53 5.00
N GLU A 63 15.59 -11.66 6.10
CA GLU A 63 15.86 -12.70 7.10
C GLU A 63 15.70 -14.10 6.49
N ARG A 64 14.75 -14.29 5.58
CA ARG A 64 14.57 -15.53 4.81
C ARG A 64 13.92 -15.26 3.46
N VAL A 65 14.33 -16.06 2.47
CA VAL A 65 13.66 -16.16 1.16
C VAL A 65 13.27 -17.63 0.95
N ILE A 66 11.99 -17.87 0.79
CA ILE A 66 11.44 -19.20 0.51
C ILE A 66 10.95 -19.20 -0.93
N MET A 67 11.47 -20.13 -1.73
CA MET A 67 11.08 -20.34 -3.11
C MET A 67 10.72 -21.81 -3.29
N PHE A 68 9.57 -22.09 -3.90
CA PHE A 68 9.05 -23.43 -4.04
C PHE A 68 8.29 -23.63 -5.35
N ARG A 69 8.21 -24.90 -5.77
CA ARG A 69 7.45 -25.32 -6.94
C ARG A 69 5.99 -25.51 -6.56
N VAL A 70 5.08 -25.02 -7.44
CA VAL A 70 3.62 -25.17 -7.28
C VAL A 70 3.07 -25.94 -8.49
N PRO A 71 2.99 -27.28 -8.42
CA PRO A 71 2.36 -28.09 -9.46
C PRO A 71 0.84 -28.14 -9.24
N TRP A 72 0.07 -28.03 -10.31
CA TRP A 72 -1.39 -28.12 -10.27
C TRP A 72 -1.92 -28.62 -11.62
N VAL A 73 -3.19 -29.05 -11.65
CA VAL A 73 -3.84 -29.59 -12.86
C VAL A 73 -4.93 -28.62 -13.30
N ASP A 74 -4.91 -28.23 -14.58
CA ASP A 74 -5.94 -27.38 -15.17
C ASP A 74 -7.25 -28.14 -15.47
N ASP A 75 -8.27 -27.44 -15.99
CA ASP A 75 -9.58 -28.05 -16.29
C ASP A 75 -9.52 -29.04 -17.49
N ARG A 76 -8.45 -29.03 -18.25
CA ARG A 76 -8.20 -30.00 -19.35
C ARG A 76 -7.46 -31.25 -18.88
N GLY A 77 -7.08 -31.31 -17.60
CA GLY A 77 -6.28 -32.40 -17.04
C GLY A 77 -4.78 -32.26 -17.30
N GLU A 78 -4.30 -31.12 -17.79
CA GLU A 78 -2.87 -30.86 -18.06
C GLU A 78 -2.16 -30.39 -16.80
N ILE A 79 -0.93 -30.89 -16.61
CA ILE A 79 -0.08 -30.48 -15.47
C ILE A 79 0.51 -29.11 -15.77
N GLN A 80 0.29 -28.20 -14.86
CA GLN A 80 0.85 -26.86 -14.84
C GLN A 80 1.87 -26.73 -13.70
N ILE A 81 2.94 -25.95 -13.91
CA ILE A 81 3.99 -25.72 -12.91
C ILE A 81 4.25 -24.24 -12.81
N ASN A 82 4.04 -23.70 -11.61
CA ASN A 82 4.37 -22.33 -11.27
C ASN A 82 5.42 -22.26 -10.16
N ARG A 83 5.96 -21.09 -9.94
CA ARG A 83 6.91 -20.81 -8.87
C ARG A 83 6.25 -19.98 -7.78
N GLY A 84 6.35 -20.43 -6.54
CA GLY A 84 5.90 -19.70 -5.36
C GLY A 84 7.07 -19.03 -4.65
N TYR A 85 6.79 -17.88 -4.02
CA TYR A 85 7.75 -17.10 -3.23
C TYR A 85 7.14 -16.63 -1.91
N ARG A 86 7.97 -16.58 -0.86
CA ARG A 86 7.73 -15.78 0.34
C ARG A 86 9.04 -15.16 0.78
N VAL A 87 9.10 -13.84 0.80
CA VAL A 87 10.21 -13.05 1.34
C VAL A 87 9.81 -12.58 2.72
N GLN A 88 10.44 -13.12 3.75
CA GLN A 88 10.37 -12.71 5.14
C GLN A 88 11.49 -11.70 5.37
N MET A 89 11.14 -10.41 5.32
CA MET A 89 12.11 -9.34 5.21
C MET A 89 12.67 -8.93 6.55
N ASN A 90 11.81 -8.65 7.51
CA ASN A 90 12.21 -8.17 8.82
C ASN A 90 11.13 -8.46 9.86
N SER A 91 11.51 -9.04 10.99
CA SER A 91 10.61 -9.41 12.10
C SER A 91 10.87 -8.61 13.39
N ALA A 92 11.73 -7.60 13.37
CA ALA A 92 12.14 -6.88 14.57
C ALA A 92 10.97 -6.23 15.34
N ILE A 93 9.89 -5.86 14.67
CA ILE A 93 8.74 -5.20 15.28
C ILE A 93 7.48 -6.08 15.39
N GLY A 94 7.56 -7.35 15.02
CA GLY A 94 6.43 -8.29 15.11
C GLY A 94 6.48 -9.37 14.04
N PRO A 95 5.49 -10.26 13.99
CA PRO A 95 5.39 -11.30 12.97
C PRO A 95 5.49 -10.71 11.57
N TYR A 96 6.12 -11.45 10.65
CA TYR A 96 6.16 -11.02 9.25
C TYR A 96 4.74 -10.78 8.73
N LYS A 97 4.52 -9.69 8.04
CA LYS A 97 3.20 -9.31 7.51
C LYS A 97 3.31 -8.72 6.13
N GLY A 98 2.50 -9.24 5.20
CA GLY A 98 2.41 -8.70 3.85
C GLY A 98 1.61 -9.58 2.91
N GLY A 99 1.18 -9.00 1.78
CA GLY A 99 0.30 -9.64 0.82
C GLY A 99 0.94 -10.78 0.02
N ILE A 100 0.10 -11.59 -0.59
CA ILE A 100 0.45 -12.57 -1.63
C ILE A 100 -0.08 -12.03 -2.96
N ARG A 101 0.77 -11.98 -3.97
CA ARG A 101 0.44 -11.52 -5.33
C ARG A 101 0.42 -12.70 -6.30
N PHE A 102 -0.68 -12.86 -7.04
CA PHE A 102 -0.76 -13.80 -8.16
C PHE A 102 -0.82 -13.03 -9.48
N HIS A 103 0.33 -12.95 -10.15
CA HIS A 103 0.46 -12.24 -11.41
C HIS A 103 1.66 -12.78 -12.20
N ALA A 104 1.54 -12.86 -13.53
CA ALA A 104 2.58 -13.41 -14.41
C ALA A 104 3.95 -12.70 -14.30
N SER A 105 3.98 -11.44 -13.87
CA SER A 105 5.22 -10.68 -13.68
C SER A 105 5.96 -10.97 -12.37
N VAL A 106 5.39 -11.78 -11.47
CA VAL A 106 6.01 -12.04 -10.16
C VAL A 106 7.35 -12.73 -10.32
N ASN A 107 8.36 -12.14 -9.70
CA ASN A 107 9.72 -12.67 -9.60
C ASN A 107 10.33 -12.28 -8.25
N LEU A 108 11.54 -12.75 -7.96
CA LEU A 108 12.19 -12.49 -6.67
C LEU A 108 12.49 -11.01 -6.43
N SER A 109 12.96 -10.28 -7.45
CA SER A 109 13.25 -8.84 -7.34
C SER A 109 12.02 -8.05 -6.90
N ILE A 110 10.87 -8.31 -7.55
CA ILE A 110 9.59 -7.69 -7.22
C ILE A 110 9.15 -8.06 -5.79
N MET A 111 9.31 -9.32 -5.38
CA MET A 111 8.95 -9.74 -4.02
C MET A 111 9.84 -9.10 -2.96
N LYS A 112 11.14 -8.97 -3.21
CA LYS A 112 12.08 -8.32 -2.29
C LYS A 112 11.77 -6.83 -2.14
N PHE A 113 11.58 -6.11 -3.26
CA PHE A 113 11.26 -4.68 -3.17
C PHE A 113 9.95 -4.44 -2.41
N LEU A 114 8.91 -5.22 -2.71
CA LEU A 114 7.63 -5.10 -2.03
C LEU A 114 7.69 -5.47 -0.54
N ALA A 115 8.52 -6.47 -0.17
CA ALA A 115 8.71 -6.85 1.23
C ALA A 115 9.48 -5.77 2.00
N PHE A 116 10.49 -5.16 1.38
CA PHE A 116 11.24 -4.05 1.93
C PHE A 116 10.34 -2.84 2.20
N GLU A 117 9.58 -2.39 1.22
CA GLU A 117 8.61 -1.29 1.40
C GLU A 117 7.53 -1.61 2.44
N GLN A 118 7.09 -2.88 2.47
CA GLN A 118 6.09 -3.34 3.43
C GLN A 118 6.59 -3.21 4.87
N THR A 119 7.89 -3.42 5.12
CA THR A 119 8.50 -3.23 6.44
C THR A 119 8.30 -1.81 6.96
N PHE A 120 8.57 -0.80 6.14
CA PHE A 120 8.38 0.61 6.51
C PHE A 120 6.90 0.97 6.67
N LYS A 121 6.06 0.50 5.77
CA LYS A 121 4.62 0.73 5.83
C LYS A 121 4.00 0.16 7.10
N ASN A 122 4.36 -1.07 7.47
CA ASN A 122 3.86 -1.71 8.69
C ASN A 122 4.37 -0.99 9.95
N ALA A 123 5.64 -0.56 9.93
CA ALA A 123 6.24 0.19 11.03
C ALA A 123 5.46 1.48 11.35
N LEU A 124 4.97 2.18 10.32
CA LEU A 124 4.20 3.41 10.50
C LEU A 124 2.86 3.18 11.21
N THR A 125 2.24 2.01 11.06
CA THR A 125 0.91 1.72 11.67
C THR A 125 0.91 1.64 13.19
N THR A 126 2.07 1.72 13.85
CA THR A 126 2.27 1.48 15.28
C THR A 126 2.01 0.05 15.75
N LEU A 127 1.33 -0.76 14.96
CA LEU A 127 1.00 -2.15 15.28
C LEU A 127 2.24 -3.06 15.22
N PRO A 128 2.27 -4.16 16.00
CA PRO A 128 3.39 -5.09 16.05
C PRO A 128 3.37 -6.02 14.82
N MET A 129 3.83 -5.52 13.69
CA MET A 129 3.88 -6.24 12.42
C MET A 129 5.23 -5.99 11.73
N GLY A 130 5.96 -7.05 11.45
CA GLY A 130 7.15 -7.03 10.61
C GLY A 130 6.81 -6.88 9.12
N GLY A 131 7.78 -7.10 8.25
CA GLY A 131 7.62 -6.98 6.80
C GLY A 131 7.82 -8.29 6.05
N ALA A 132 6.90 -8.59 5.13
CA ALA A 132 7.03 -9.71 4.21
C ALA A 132 6.27 -9.45 2.90
N LYS A 133 6.59 -10.25 1.88
CA LYS A 133 5.81 -10.33 0.64
C LYS A 133 5.90 -11.72 0.05
N GLY A 134 4.82 -12.19 -0.54
CA GLY A 134 4.80 -13.46 -1.26
C GLY A 134 4.09 -13.35 -2.59
N GLY A 135 4.14 -14.40 -3.36
CA GLY A 135 3.45 -14.45 -4.62
C GLY A 135 3.81 -15.63 -5.50
N SER A 136 3.22 -15.63 -6.68
CA SER A 136 3.52 -16.60 -7.72
C SER A 136 3.35 -15.96 -9.09
N ASP A 137 4.09 -16.48 -10.09
CA ASP A 137 3.92 -16.18 -11.51
C ASP A 137 2.61 -16.73 -12.11
N PHE A 138 1.75 -17.31 -11.28
CA PHE A 138 0.39 -17.71 -11.63
C PHE A 138 -0.50 -16.47 -11.82
N SER A 139 -1.33 -16.48 -12.86
CA SER A 139 -2.39 -15.48 -13.07
C SER A 139 -3.77 -16.12 -12.93
N PRO A 140 -4.62 -15.68 -11.99
CA PRO A 140 -5.99 -16.17 -11.86
C PRO A 140 -6.93 -15.66 -12.96
N ARG A 141 -6.46 -14.72 -13.79
CA ARG A 141 -7.27 -14.13 -14.85
C ARG A 141 -7.60 -15.18 -15.93
N GLY A 142 -8.89 -15.35 -16.20
CA GLY A 142 -9.36 -16.32 -17.19
C GLY A 142 -9.35 -17.77 -16.72
N LYS A 143 -9.06 -18.01 -15.41
CA LYS A 143 -9.10 -19.33 -14.80
C LYS A 143 -10.46 -19.58 -14.14
N SER A 144 -10.90 -20.84 -14.14
CA SER A 144 -12.09 -21.26 -13.40
C SER A 144 -11.86 -21.20 -11.88
N ASP A 145 -12.94 -21.15 -11.10
CA ASP A 145 -12.83 -21.23 -9.64
C ASP A 145 -12.19 -22.53 -9.17
N ALA A 146 -12.44 -23.63 -9.89
CA ALA A 146 -11.83 -24.93 -9.61
C ALA A 146 -10.31 -24.93 -9.87
N GLU A 147 -9.84 -24.32 -10.96
CA GLU A 147 -8.42 -24.15 -11.24
C GLU A 147 -7.74 -23.30 -10.17
N VAL A 148 -8.34 -22.16 -9.82
CA VAL A 148 -7.80 -21.26 -8.79
C VAL A 148 -7.77 -21.97 -7.43
N MET A 149 -8.77 -22.74 -7.09
CA MET A 149 -8.79 -23.52 -5.85
C MET A 149 -7.66 -24.55 -5.82
N ARG A 150 -7.47 -25.34 -6.88
CA ARG A 150 -6.39 -26.34 -6.97
C ARG A 150 -5.01 -25.67 -6.86
N PHE A 151 -4.83 -24.54 -7.54
CA PHE A 151 -3.59 -23.76 -7.43
C PHE A 151 -3.35 -23.28 -5.99
N CYS A 152 -4.34 -22.64 -5.36
CA CYS A 152 -4.24 -22.14 -3.97
C CYS A 152 -3.93 -23.28 -2.98
N GLN A 153 -4.52 -24.45 -3.16
CA GLN A 153 -4.25 -25.62 -2.33
C GLN A 153 -2.80 -26.10 -2.49
N SER A 154 -2.31 -26.21 -3.73
CA SER A 154 -0.93 -26.60 -3.99
C SER A 154 0.06 -25.56 -3.45
N PHE A 155 -0.18 -24.27 -3.68
CA PHE A 155 0.63 -23.17 -3.15
C PHE A 155 0.72 -23.21 -1.61
N MET A 156 -0.40 -23.41 -0.92
CA MET A 156 -0.47 -23.45 0.53
C MET A 156 0.14 -24.74 1.11
N THR A 157 0.16 -25.85 0.37
CA THR A 157 0.79 -27.11 0.80
C THR A 157 2.28 -26.91 1.11
N GLU A 158 2.97 -26.07 0.37
CA GLU A 158 4.35 -25.70 0.68
C GLU A 158 4.43 -24.53 1.68
N LEU A 159 3.69 -23.47 1.46
CA LEU A 159 3.80 -22.25 2.24
C LEU A 159 3.44 -22.47 3.74
N GLN A 160 2.51 -23.33 4.07
CA GLN A 160 2.02 -23.55 5.44
C GLN A 160 3.14 -23.91 6.45
N ARG A 161 4.27 -24.42 5.98
CA ARG A 161 5.42 -24.78 6.83
C ARG A 161 6.13 -23.54 7.40
N HIS A 162 5.92 -22.39 6.80
CA HIS A 162 6.69 -21.16 7.02
C HIS A 162 5.85 -20.01 7.58
N ILE A 163 4.54 -20.21 7.75
CA ILE A 163 3.59 -19.19 8.19
C ILE A 163 2.83 -19.62 9.44
N GLY A 164 2.26 -18.67 10.13
CA GLY A 164 1.49 -18.91 11.36
C GLY A 164 1.06 -17.59 11.99
N ALA A 165 0.10 -17.64 12.90
CA ALA A 165 -0.48 -16.44 13.54
C ALA A 165 0.57 -15.54 14.23
N ASP A 166 1.61 -16.16 14.81
CA ASP A 166 2.65 -15.48 15.56
C ASP A 166 4.02 -15.46 14.84
N THR A 167 4.07 -15.99 13.61
CA THR A 167 5.32 -16.09 12.83
C THR A 167 5.25 -15.21 11.58
N ASP A 168 4.28 -15.50 10.71
CA ASP A 168 4.10 -14.83 9.41
C ASP A 168 2.64 -14.89 9.01
N VAL A 169 2.01 -13.71 8.83
CA VAL A 169 0.59 -13.59 8.53
C VAL A 169 0.40 -12.96 7.14
N PRO A 170 0.25 -13.77 6.08
CA PRO A 170 -0.02 -13.27 4.75
C PRO A 170 -1.40 -12.61 4.62
N ALA A 171 -1.56 -11.80 3.58
CA ALA A 171 -2.80 -11.13 3.20
C ALA A 171 -3.02 -11.20 1.68
N GLY A 172 -4.12 -10.61 1.19
CA GLY A 172 -4.34 -10.40 -0.23
C GLY A 172 -3.49 -9.27 -0.84
N ASP A 173 -3.29 -9.36 -2.14
CA ASP A 173 -2.67 -8.35 -3.01
C ASP A 173 -3.21 -8.54 -4.44
N ILE A 174 -2.56 -8.01 -5.48
CA ILE A 174 -2.99 -8.20 -6.87
C ILE A 174 -3.20 -9.69 -7.18
N GLY A 175 -4.37 -10.02 -7.71
CA GLY A 175 -4.76 -11.39 -8.05
C GLY A 175 -5.12 -12.29 -6.86
N VAL A 176 -5.14 -11.76 -5.64
CA VAL A 176 -5.51 -12.48 -4.42
C VAL A 176 -6.53 -11.67 -3.63
N GLY A 177 -7.78 -12.04 -3.78
CA GLY A 177 -8.92 -11.51 -3.02
C GLY A 177 -9.46 -12.47 -1.97
N GLY A 178 -10.68 -12.22 -1.50
CA GLY A 178 -11.34 -13.06 -0.48
C GLY A 178 -11.51 -14.51 -0.91
N ARG A 179 -11.72 -14.78 -2.20
CA ARG A 179 -11.81 -16.13 -2.77
C ARG A 179 -10.50 -16.92 -2.57
N GLU A 180 -9.39 -16.34 -3.01
CA GLU A 180 -8.07 -16.98 -2.90
C GLU A 180 -7.64 -17.13 -1.44
N ILE A 181 -7.89 -16.11 -0.61
CA ILE A 181 -7.67 -16.19 0.85
C ILE A 181 -8.48 -17.35 1.45
N GLY A 182 -9.73 -17.51 1.05
CA GLY A 182 -10.57 -18.61 1.50
C GLY A 182 -10.01 -19.98 1.14
N TYR A 183 -9.60 -20.17 -0.11
CA TYR A 183 -9.01 -21.44 -0.57
C TYR A 183 -7.69 -21.75 0.13
N MET A 184 -6.83 -20.73 0.31
CA MET A 184 -5.56 -20.90 1.04
C MET A 184 -5.77 -21.19 2.52
N PHE A 185 -6.69 -20.51 3.18
CA PHE A 185 -7.00 -20.75 4.60
C PHE A 185 -7.61 -22.14 4.82
N GLY A 186 -8.53 -22.57 3.94
CA GLY A 186 -9.10 -23.91 4.00
C GLY A 186 -8.05 -25.01 3.93
N GLN A 187 -7.05 -24.86 3.05
CA GLN A 187 -5.94 -25.79 2.93
C GLN A 187 -4.99 -25.71 4.14
N TYR A 188 -4.66 -24.51 4.62
CA TYR A 188 -3.86 -24.32 5.84
C TYR A 188 -4.49 -25.06 7.03
N LYS A 189 -5.76 -24.76 7.30
CA LYS A 189 -6.53 -25.38 8.37
C LYS A 189 -6.52 -26.90 8.29
N ARG A 190 -6.69 -27.45 7.08
CA ARG A 190 -6.68 -28.91 6.86
C ARG A 190 -5.34 -29.56 7.15
N LEU A 191 -4.22 -28.89 6.76
CA LEU A 191 -2.87 -29.44 6.91
C LEU A 191 -2.34 -29.31 8.33
N ARG A 192 -2.65 -28.20 8.99
CA ARG A 192 -2.15 -27.87 10.34
C ARG A 192 -3.06 -28.38 11.46
N ASP A 193 -4.30 -28.72 11.15
CA ASP A 193 -5.36 -29.01 12.13
C ASP A 193 -5.56 -27.86 13.14
N GLU A 194 -5.39 -26.62 12.66
CA GLU A 194 -5.45 -25.39 13.48
C GLU A 194 -6.43 -24.40 12.87
N PHE A 195 -7.21 -23.69 13.71
CA PHE A 195 -7.99 -22.54 13.33
C PHE A 195 -7.43 -21.30 14.04
N THR A 196 -6.49 -20.62 13.37
CA THR A 196 -5.75 -19.49 13.91
C THR A 196 -5.90 -18.23 13.04
N GLY A 197 -5.31 -17.11 13.47
CA GLY A 197 -5.27 -15.87 12.72
C GLY A 197 -4.22 -15.82 11.61
N THR A 198 -3.89 -16.92 10.98
CA THR A 198 -2.75 -17.06 10.06
C THR A 198 -2.85 -16.23 8.79
N LEU A 199 -4.02 -15.94 8.27
CA LEU A 199 -4.25 -15.10 7.09
C LEU A 199 -5.13 -13.92 7.47
N THR A 200 -4.98 -12.78 6.80
CA THR A 200 -5.93 -11.66 6.90
C THR A 200 -6.63 -11.41 5.57
N GLY A 201 -7.77 -10.69 5.61
CA GLY A 201 -8.69 -10.60 4.49
C GLY A 201 -9.67 -11.77 4.44
N LYS A 202 -9.86 -12.43 5.59
CA LYS A 202 -10.83 -13.53 5.75
C LYS A 202 -12.25 -13.06 5.60
N GLY A 203 -13.15 -13.97 5.24
CA GLY A 203 -14.58 -13.72 5.23
C GLY A 203 -15.13 -13.45 6.64
N GLN A 204 -16.19 -12.65 6.72
CA GLN A 204 -16.77 -12.23 7.99
C GLN A 204 -17.34 -13.38 8.83
N TYR A 205 -17.66 -14.52 8.20
CA TYR A 205 -18.17 -15.72 8.88
C TYR A 205 -17.10 -16.54 9.60
N TRP A 206 -15.82 -16.27 9.33
CA TRP A 206 -14.71 -17.10 9.78
C TRP A 206 -13.44 -16.29 10.14
N GLY A 207 -13.60 -15.17 10.81
CA GLY A 207 -12.53 -14.40 11.43
C GLY A 207 -12.11 -13.13 10.71
N GLY A 208 -12.82 -12.72 9.67
CA GLY A 208 -12.57 -11.46 8.98
C GLY A 208 -13.04 -10.24 9.78
N SER A 209 -12.36 -9.11 9.62
CA SER A 209 -12.73 -7.83 10.24
C SER A 209 -13.74 -7.07 9.38
N LEU A 210 -14.66 -6.38 10.04
CA LEU A 210 -15.45 -5.32 9.41
C LEU A 210 -14.53 -4.17 8.97
N MET A 211 -15.01 -3.29 8.11
CA MET A 211 -14.29 -2.13 7.57
C MET A 211 -13.07 -2.45 6.71
N ARG A 212 -12.78 -3.72 6.40
CA ARG A 212 -11.60 -4.07 5.59
C ARG A 212 -11.67 -3.56 4.14
N PRO A 213 -12.84 -3.65 3.44
CA PRO A 213 -12.99 -3.06 2.10
C PRO A 213 -12.82 -1.53 2.09
N GLU A 214 -13.34 -0.85 3.09
CA GLU A 214 -13.32 0.61 3.24
C GLU A 214 -11.96 1.16 3.62
N ALA A 215 -11.18 0.38 4.33
CA ALA A 215 -10.05 0.84 5.14
C ALA A 215 -8.98 1.62 4.38
N THR A 216 -8.65 1.24 3.14
CA THR A 216 -7.62 1.95 2.37
C THR A 216 -8.11 3.33 1.93
N GLY A 217 -9.31 3.41 1.36
CA GLY A 217 -9.90 4.67 0.93
C GLY A 217 -10.22 5.60 2.10
N TYR A 218 -10.80 5.05 3.17
CA TYR A 218 -11.09 5.82 4.39
C TYR A 218 -9.80 6.31 5.05
N GLY A 219 -8.79 5.45 5.18
CA GLY A 219 -7.49 5.81 5.74
C GLY A 219 -6.82 6.94 4.96
N ALA A 220 -6.86 6.90 3.63
CA ALA A 220 -6.34 7.98 2.81
C ALA A 220 -7.06 9.32 3.08
N CYS A 221 -8.37 9.30 3.27
CA CYS A 221 -9.12 10.50 3.64
C CYS A 221 -8.78 10.99 5.05
N TYR A 222 -8.60 10.10 6.04
CA TYR A 222 -8.19 10.50 7.39
C TYR A 222 -6.80 11.12 7.41
N PHE A 223 -5.87 10.57 6.64
CA PHE A 223 -4.54 11.15 6.51
C PHE A 223 -4.58 12.52 5.83
N ALA A 224 -5.38 12.66 4.75
CA ALA A 224 -5.60 13.93 4.09
C ALA A 224 -6.26 14.97 5.02
N GLU A 225 -7.26 14.58 5.80
CA GLU A 225 -7.90 15.44 6.81
C GLU A 225 -6.87 15.99 7.81
N ALA A 226 -5.98 15.12 8.30
CA ALA A 226 -4.90 15.52 9.18
C ALA A 226 -3.89 16.48 8.52
N MET A 227 -3.51 16.22 7.24
CA MET A 227 -2.67 17.14 6.48
C MET A 227 -3.34 18.51 6.27
N LEU A 228 -4.60 18.53 5.87
CA LEU A 228 -5.36 19.77 5.68
C LEU A 228 -5.43 20.59 6.97
N ALA A 229 -5.63 19.94 8.11
CA ALA A 229 -5.66 20.60 9.43
C ALA A 229 -4.36 21.35 9.76
N THR A 230 -3.19 20.93 9.26
CA THR A 230 -1.92 21.64 9.44
C THR A 230 -1.92 23.04 8.82
N ARG A 231 -2.86 23.31 7.89
CA ARG A 231 -3.04 24.60 7.23
C ARG A 231 -4.36 25.29 7.59
N GLY A 232 -5.07 24.77 8.60
CA GLY A 232 -6.39 25.28 8.99
C GLY A 232 -7.49 24.98 7.95
N GLU A 233 -7.25 24.00 7.09
CA GLU A 233 -8.16 23.58 6.01
C GLU A 233 -8.88 22.28 6.36
N SER A 234 -9.94 21.96 5.61
CA SER A 234 -10.70 20.71 5.72
C SER A 234 -11.24 20.27 4.36
N PHE A 235 -11.88 19.11 4.30
CA PHE A 235 -12.58 18.66 3.07
C PHE A 235 -13.83 19.48 2.76
N ALA A 236 -14.42 20.16 3.75
CA ALA A 236 -15.69 20.87 3.57
C ALA A 236 -15.61 21.90 2.44
N GLY A 237 -16.48 21.75 1.44
CA GLY A 237 -16.55 22.64 0.27
C GLY A 237 -15.41 22.50 -0.74
N LYS A 238 -14.45 21.60 -0.55
CA LYS A 238 -13.32 21.39 -1.47
C LYS A 238 -13.73 20.54 -2.67
N ARG A 239 -13.16 20.87 -3.82
CA ARG A 239 -13.27 20.07 -5.05
C ARG A 239 -12.22 18.98 -5.03
N VAL A 240 -12.65 17.73 -5.21
CA VAL A 240 -11.76 16.56 -5.16
C VAL A 240 -11.77 15.82 -6.48
N CYS A 241 -10.61 15.63 -7.09
CA CYS A 241 -10.42 14.72 -8.21
C CYS A 241 -9.84 13.38 -7.72
N ILE A 242 -10.51 12.30 -8.09
CA ILE A 242 -10.10 10.93 -7.76
C ILE A 242 -9.91 10.14 -9.05
N SER A 243 -8.79 9.42 -9.17
CA SER A 243 -8.59 8.43 -10.23
C SER A 243 -8.98 7.03 -9.73
N GLY A 244 -9.25 6.15 -10.69
CA GLY A 244 -9.75 4.81 -10.41
C GLY A 244 -11.27 4.78 -10.20
N ALA A 245 -11.83 3.59 -10.29
CA ALA A 245 -13.20 3.26 -9.91
C ALA A 245 -13.24 1.88 -9.23
N GLY A 246 -12.10 1.43 -8.74
CA GLY A 246 -11.96 0.22 -7.93
C GLY A 246 -12.24 0.49 -6.46
N ASN A 247 -11.93 -0.51 -5.61
CA ASN A 247 -12.23 -0.48 -4.19
C ASN A 247 -11.73 0.79 -3.48
N VAL A 248 -10.45 1.14 -3.66
CA VAL A 248 -9.85 2.30 -2.99
C VAL A 248 -10.54 3.60 -3.41
N ALA A 249 -10.73 3.81 -4.72
CA ALA A 249 -11.35 5.02 -5.26
C ALA A 249 -12.82 5.18 -4.81
N GLN A 250 -13.59 4.08 -4.82
CA GLN A 250 -14.99 4.09 -4.40
C GLN A 250 -15.13 4.53 -2.93
N TYR A 251 -14.33 3.96 -2.04
CA TYR A 251 -14.40 4.31 -0.62
C TYR A 251 -13.71 5.63 -0.28
N ALA A 252 -12.68 6.04 -1.01
CA ALA A 252 -12.14 7.39 -0.91
C ALA A 252 -13.19 8.44 -1.29
N ALA A 253 -13.89 8.24 -2.41
CA ALA A 253 -14.98 9.11 -2.84
C ALA A 253 -16.10 9.18 -1.79
N GLN A 254 -16.56 8.04 -1.30
CA GLN A 254 -17.61 7.99 -0.28
C GLN A 254 -17.20 8.74 1.00
N LYS A 255 -15.97 8.53 1.48
CA LYS A 255 -15.51 9.19 2.71
C LYS A 255 -15.29 10.69 2.49
N ALA A 256 -14.67 11.11 1.38
CA ALA A 256 -14.48 12.52 1.05
C ALA A 256 -15.82 13.28 1.00
N MET A 257 -16.85 12.69 0.37
CA MET A 257 -18.21 13.26 0.35
C MET A 257 -18.80 13.38 1.77
N ARG A 258 -18.64 12.36 2.62
CA ARG A 258 -19.09 12.40 4.02
C ARG A 258 -18.36 13.47 4.84
N LEU A 259 -17.15 13.85 4.47
CA LEU A 259 -16.37 14.95 5.04
C LEU A 259 -16.73 16.32 4.43
N GLY A 260 -17.73 16.37 3.55
CA GLY A 260 -18.26 17.60 2.95
C GLY A 260 -17.56 18.03 1.66
N ALA A 261 -16.77 17.18 1.03
CA ALA A 261 -16.14 17.48 -0.23
C ALA A 261 -17.08 17.26 -1.42
N LYS A 262 -16.79 17.95 -2.52
CA LYS A 262 -17.39 17.76 -3.84
C LYS A 262 -16.47 16.91 -4.70
N VAL A 263 -16.76 15.62 -4.84
CA VAL A 263 -15.97 14.69 -5.67
C VAL A 263 -16.40 14.83 -7.12
N LEU A 264 -15.45 15.17 -8.00
CA LEU A 264 -15.73 15.55 -9.39
C LEU A 264 -15.45 14.43 -10.40
N THR A 265 -14.53 13.52 -10.09
CA THR A 265 -14.04 12.54 -11.09
C THR A 265 -13.92 11.15 -10.51
N LEU A 266 -14.11 10.15 -11.38
CA LEU A 266 -13.65 8.76 -11.22
C LEU A 266 -13.13 8.30 -12.58
N SER A 267 -12.20 7.32 -12.61
CA SER A 267 -11.61 6.84 -13.85
C SER A 267 -11.47 5.31 -13.88
N ASP A 268 -11.30 4.77 -15.07
CA ASP A 268 -10.77 3.42 -15.26
C ASP A 268 -9.74 3.42 -16.41
N SER A 269 -9.32 2.24 -16.89
CA SER A 269 -8.31 2.13 -17.94
C SER A 269 -8.72 2.76 -19.29
N ASP A 270 -10.01 3.02 -19.50
CA ASP A 270 -10.54 3.51 -20.77
C ASP A 270 -10.72 5.04 -20.76
N GLY A 271 -10.64 5.68 -19.58
CA GLY A 271 -10.80 7.13 -19.44
C GLY A 271 -11.43 7.53 -18.11
N PHE A 272 -11.91 8.77 -18.02
CA PHE A 272 -12.50 9.29 -16.78
C PHE A 272 -13.84 10.01 -17.03
N ILE A 273 -14.67 10.03 -15.99
CA ILE A 273 -15.86 10.87 -15.89
C ILE A 273 -15.55 12.17 -15.15
N TYR A 274 -16.14 13.25 -15.61
CA TYR A 274 -16.19 14.54 -14.92
C TYR A 274 -17.64 14.95 -14.70
N ASP A 275 -18.05 15.01 -13.45
CA ASP A 275 -19.36 15.47 -13.03
C ASP A 275 -19.20 16.82 -12.31
N GLU A 276 -19.55 17.91 -12.99
CA GLU A 276 -19.40 19.27 -12.45
C GLU A 276 -20.31 19.52 -11.24
N GLU A 277 -21.44 18.82 -11.15
CA GLU A 277 -22.34 18.88 -10.00
C GLU A 277 -21.78 18.12 -8.79
N GLY A 278 -20.81 17.22 -9.03
CA GLY A 278 -20.22 16.31 -8.05
C GLY A 278 -21.01 15.02 -7.90
N LEU A 279 -20.32 14.02 -7.34
CA LEU A 279 -20.94 12.75 -6.96
C LEU A 279 -21.76 12.93 -5.68
N ASP A 280 -22.84 12.16 -5.55
CA ASP A 280 -23.68 12.04 -4.37
C ASP A 280 -23.88 10.56 -4.02
N GLU A 281 -24.67 10.28 -2.99
CA GLU A 281 -24.89 8.88 -2.53
C GLU A 281 -25.62 8.02 -3.60
N GLU A 282 -26.53 8.61 -4.39
CA GLU A 282 -27.25 7.86 -5.44
C GLU A 282 -26.31 7.52 -6.59
N LYS A 283 -25.52 8.52 -7.03
CA LYS A 283 -24.49 8.35 -8.06
C LYS A 283 -23.45 7.31 -7.63
N MET A 284 -23.04 7.34 -6.36
CA MET A 284 -22.11 6.32 -5.82
C MET A 284 -22.73 4.92 -5.75
N LYS A 285 -23.99 4.77 -5.37
CA LYS A 285 -24.69 3.47 -5.46
C LYS A 285 -24.65 2.89 -6.87
N PHE A 286 -24.86 3.73 -7.87
CA PHE A 286 -24.73 3.30 -9.26
C PHE A 286 -23.30 2.87 -9.60
N VAL A 287 -22.28 3.61 -9.16
CA VAL A 287 -20.87 3.23 -9.39
C VAL A 287 -20.54 1.91 -8.70
N PHE A 288 -21.00 1.68 -7.46
CA PHE A 288 -20.81 0.41 -6.75
C PHE A 288 -21.46 -0.76 -7.51
N GLU A 289 -22.69 -0.60 -7.97
CA GLU A 289 -23.36 -1.63 -8.77
C GLU A 289 -22.63 -1.89 -10.08
N LEU A 290 -22.31 -0.82 -10.82
CA LEU A 290 -21.63 -0.88 -12.10
C LEU A 290 -20.29 -1.64 -12.00
N LYS A 291 -19.46 -1.29 -11.02
CA LYS A 291 -18.10 -1.83 -10.91
C LYS A 291 -18.03 -3.19 -10.21
N ASN A 292 -18.81 -3.39 -9.15
CA ASN A 292 -18.67 -4.56 -8.28
C ASN A 292 -19.59 -5.70 -8.68
N ILE A 293 -20.76 -5.41 -9.26
CA ILE A 293 -21.76 -6.42 -9.67
C ILE A 293 -21.69 -6.64 -11.18
N ARG A 294 -21.90 -5.59 -11.96
CA ARG A 294 -21.95 -5.66 -13.44
C ARG A 294 -20.56 -5.77 -14.09
N ARG A 295 -19.49 -5.40 -13.35
CA ARG A 295 -18.10 -5.33 -13.86
C ARG A 295 -17.97 -4.46 -15.12
N GLY A 296 -18.81 -3.43 -15.23
CA GLY A 296 -18.89 -2.51 -16.35
C GLY A 296 -17.79 -1.46 -16.36
N ARG A 297 -17.83 -0.58 -17.37
CA ARG A 297 -16.87 0.50 -17.55
C ARG A 297 -17.43 1.81 -17.05
N ILE A 298 -16.54 2.69 -16.50
CA ILE A 298 -16.99 3.97 -15.92
C ILE A 298 -17.70 4.87 -16.94
N LYS A 299 -17.43 4.72 -18.24
CA LYS A 299 -18.12 5.43 -19.31
C LYS A 299 -19.64 5.25 -19.31
N GLU A 300 -20.16 4.16 -18.75
CA GLU A 300 -21.60 3.90 -18.64
C GLU A 300 -22.29 4.89 -17.70
N TYR A 301 -21.53 5.58 -16.83
CA TYR A 301 -22.04 6.59 -15.92
C TYR A 301 -22.75 7.72 -16.68
N VAL A 302 -22.17 8.23 -17.79
CA VAL A 302 -22.76 9.34 -18.55
C VAL A 302 -24.01 8.94 -19.32
N THR A 303 -24.28 7.65 -19.50
CA THR A 303 -25.56 7.18 -20.04
C THR A 303 -26.70 7.38 -19.05
N LYS A 304 -26.43 7.19 -17.75
CA LYS A 304 -27.42 7.45 -16.68
C LYS A 304 -27.46 8.92 -16.26
N TYR A 305 -26.32 9.60 -16.29
CA TYR A 305 -26.16 11.01 -15.90
C TYR A 305 -25.63 11.86 -17.06
N PRO A 306 -26.48 12.26 -18.03
CA PRO A 306 -26.05 12.89 -19.28
C PRO A 306 -25.42 14.28 -19.15
N HIS A 307 -25.56 14.94 -17.97
CA HIS A 307 -24.91 16.21 -17.68
C HIS A 307 -23.41 16.05 -17.41
N ALA A 308 -22.99 14.85 -16.99
CA ALA A 308 -21.59 14.54 -16.81
C ALA A 308 -20.88 14.28 -18.15
N LYS A 309 -19.57 14.49 -18.17
CA LYS A 309 -18.74 14.33 -19.37
C LYS A 309 -17.85 13.11 -19.22
N TYR A 310 -17.58 12.41 -20.32
CA TYR A 310 -16.62 11.32 -20.38
C TYR A 310 -15.45 11.69 -21.31
N PHE A 311 -14.24 11.43 -20.84
CA PHE A 311 -13.01 11.70 -21.58
C PHE A 311 -12.26 10.37 -21.79
N ALA A 312 -12.33 9.87 -23.03
CA ALA A 312 -11.74 8.60 -23.41
C ALA A 312 -10.21 8.69 -23.50
N GLY A 313 -9.53 7.70 -22.92
CA GLY A 313 -8.07 7.59 -22.98
C GLY A 313 -7.30 8.64 -22.15
N GLU A 314 -7.99 9.47 -21.37
CA GLU A 314 -7.39 10.53 -20.58
C GLU A 314 -7.45 10.24 -19.07
N ARG A 315 -6.56 10.93 -18.31
CA ARG A 315 -6.53 10.94 -16.84
C ARG A 315 -7.14 12.24 -16.30
N PRO A 316 -7.67 12.27 -15.06
CA PRO A 316 -8.46 13.41 -14.57
C PRO A 316 -7.62 14.64 -14.16
N TRP A 317 -6.30 14.59 -14.22
CA TRP A 317 -5.40 15.55 -13.57
C TRP A 317 -5.35 16.95 -14.22
N ARG A 318 -6.02 17.13 -15.35
CA ARG A 318 -6.23 18.47 -15.95
C ARG A 318 -7.45 19.20 -15.41
N ILE A 319 -8.32 18.51 -14.67
CA ILE A 319 -9.52 19.13 -14.08
C ILE A 319 -9.11 19.96 -12.85
N PRO A 320 -9.51 21.24 -12.78
CA PRO A 320 -9.22 22.08 -11.61
C PRO A 320 -9.85 21.49 -10.33
N CYS A 321 -9.02 21.25 -9.34
CA CYS A 321 -9.44 20.73 -8.03
C CYS A 321 -8.55 21.31 -6.91
N ASP A 322 -9.02 21.19 -5.69
CA ASP A 322 -8.30 21.61 -4.50
C ASP A 322 -7.48 20.46 -3.92
N ILE A 323 -8.02 19.23 -4.04
CA ILE A 323 -7.43 18.00 -3.54
C ILE A 323 -7.42 16.95 -4.67
N ALA A 324 -6.29 16.28 -4.87
CA ALA A 324 -6.14 15.15 -5.79
C ALA A 324 -5.86 13.86 -5.02
N MET A 325 -6.61 12.79 -5.33
CA MET A 325 -6.45 11.48 -4.72
C MET A 325 -6.22 10.42 -5.80
N PRO A 326 -4.97 10.15 -6.17
CA PRO A 326 -4.65 9.08 -7.12
C PRO A 326 -4.88 7.71 -6.48
N CYS A 327 -5.92 7.01 -6.94
CA CYS A 327 -6.40 5.74 -6.39
C CYS A 327 -6.47 4.60 -7.42
N ALA A 328 -5.86 4.77 -8.60
CA ALA A 328 -5.91 3.79 -9.69
C ALA A 328 -4.68 2.88 -9.73
N THR A 329 -3.58 3.37 -10.32
CA THR A 329 -2.40 2.53 -10.61
C THR A 329 -1.09 3.27 -10.32
N GLN A 330 0.00 2.50 -10.28
CA GLN A 330 1.32 3.11 -10.16
C GLN A 330 1.66 3.95 -11.42
N ASN A 331 2.45 5.00 -11.23
CA ASN A 331 2.94 5.92 -12.26
C ASN A 331 1.82 6.58 -13.10
N GLU A 332 0.68 6.84 -12.50
CA GLU A 332 -0.45 7.50 -13.16
C GLU A 332 -0.37 9.04 -13.15
N ILE A 333 0.44 9.62 -12.28
CA ILE A 333 0.75 11.06 -12.28
C ILE A 333 2.17 11.24 -12.79
N GLU A 334 2.28 11.72 -14.00
CA GLU A 334 3.54 12.07 -14.63
C GLU A 334 3.85 13.57 -14.44
N LYS A 335 5.03 14.01 -14.91
CA LYS A 335 5.48 15.39 -14.79
C LYS A 335 4.41 16.41 -15.23
N THR A 336 3.84 16.23 -16.42
CA THR A 336 2.83 17.14 -16.98
C THR A 336 1.55 17.18 -16.16
N ASP A 337 1.14 16.04 -15.59
CA ASP A 337 -0.03 15.96 -14.73
C ASP A 337 0.20 16.75 -13.43
N ALA A 338 1.39 16.62 -12.83
CA ALA A 338 1.76 17.36 -11.63
C ALA A 338 1.82 18.87 -11.89
N GLU A 339 2.41 19.31 -13.01
CA GLU A 339 2.42 20.70 -13.44
C GLU A 339 1.00 21.26 -13.60
N ASN A 340 0.09 20.48 -14.21
CA ASN A 340 -1.32 20.87 -14.39
C ASN A 340 -2.04 21.00 -13.03
N LEU A 341 -1.87 20.02 -12.12
CA LEU A 341 -2.47 20.07 -10.80
C LEU A 341 -2.04 21.33 -10.03
N VAL A 342 -0.74 21.59 -9.95
CA VAL A 342 -0.22 22.79 -9.26
C VAL A 342 -0.70 24.08 -9.92
N LYS A 343 -0.64 24.18 -11.24
CA LYS A 343 -1.10 25.34 -12.01
C LYS A 343 -2.59 25.62 -11.80
N ASN A 344 -3.41 24.58 -11.66
CA ASN A 344 -4.85 24.66 -11.47
C ASN A 344 -5.27 24.88 -10.01
N GLY A 345 -4.30 25.09 -9.10
CA GLY A 345 -4.56 25.43 -7.69
C GLY A 345 -4.74 24.24 -6.77
N CYS A 346 -4.40 23.00 -7.19
CA CYS A 346 -4.38 21.86 -6.31
C CYS A 346 -3.29 22.07 -5.24
N PHE A 347 -3.69 22.04 -3.97
CA PHE A 347 -2.77 22.25 -2.86
C PHE A 347 -2.60 21.05 -1.94
N CYS A 348 -3.31 19.94 -2.22
CA CYS A 348 -3.19 18.68 -1.49
C CYS A 348 -3.26 17.49 -2.45
N VAL A 349 -2.24 16.63 -2.40
CA VAL A 349 -2.20 15.36 -3.14
C VAL A 349 -2.01 14.22 -2.13
N THR A 350 -2.96 13.29 -2.08
CA THR A 350 -2.95 12.16 -1.15
C THR A 350 -3.04 10.84 -1.90
N GLU A 351 -2.00 10.05 -1.86
CA GLU A 351 -1.91 8.79 -2.59
C GLU A 351 -2.74 7.67 -1.96
N GLY A 352 -3.78 7.21 -2.66
CA GLY A 352 -4.53 5.99 -2.30
C GLY A 352 -3.95 4.73 -2.94
N ALA A 353 -3.38 4.83 -4.12
CA ALA A 353 -2.66 3.75 -4.79
C ALA A 353 -1.22 3.61 -4.27
N ASN A 354 -0.53 2.53 -4.68
CA ASN A 354 0.89 2.36 -4.41
C ASN A 354 1.70 3.04 -5.51
N MET A 355 2.57 3.99 -5.14
CA MET A 355 3.45 4.75 -6.04
C MET A 355 2.75 5.32 -7.29
N PRO A 356 1.63 6.03 -7.16
CA PRO A 356 0.93 6.57 -8.33
C PRO A 356 1.65 7.76 -8.97
N SER A 357 2.50 8.46 -8.22
CA SER A 357 3.27 9.61 -8.72
C SER A 357 4.69 9.20 -9.11
N THR A 358 5.14 9.66 -10.29
CA THR A 358 6.55 9.48 -10.71
C THR A 358 7.50 10.35 -9.87
N PRO A 359 8.80 10.04 -9.81
CA PRO A 359 9.77 10.87 -9.09
C PRO A 359 9.77 12.33 -9.53
N GLU A 360 9.58 12.60 -10.83
CA GLU A 360 9.48 13.94 -11.39
C GLU A 360 8.24 14.68 -10.89
N ALA A 361 7.10 13.99 -10.80
CA ALA A 361 5.88 14.53 -10.25
C ALA A 361 6.02 14.87 -8.76
N ILE A 362 6.64 14.00 -7.99
CA ILE A 362 6.93 14.22 -6.56
C ILE A 362 7.81 15.46 -6.38
N ALA A 363 8.87 15.61 -7.20
CA ALA A 363 9.74 16.78 -7.15
C ALA A 363 8.98 18.09 -7.41
N ILE A 364 7.99 18.08 -8.32
CA ILE A 364 7.15 19.25 -8.60
C ILE A 364 6.26 19.58 -7.38
N PHE A 365 5.62 18.59 -6.78
CA PHE A 365 4.79 18.80 -5.60
C PHE A 365 5.59 19.36 -4.42
N GLN A 366 6.77 18.81 -4.16
CA GLN A 366 7.68 19.28 -3.12
C GLN A 366 8.23 20.68 -3.42
N GLY A 367 8.62 20.95 -4.68
CA GLY A 367 9.07 22.27 -5.12
C GLY A 367 8.00 23.35 -5.00
N ALA A 368 6.75 23.01 -5.24
CA ALA A 368 5.60 23.89 -5.04
C ALA A 368 5.15 23.97 -3.56
N LYS A 369 5.76 23.18 -2.67
CA LYS A 369 5.44 23.09 -1.23
C LYS A 369 3.96 22.85 -0.95
N ILE A 370 3.28 22.08 -1.81
CA ILE A 370 1.92 21.63 -1.53
C ILE A 370 1.92 20.50 -0.49
N LEU A 371 0.76 20.20 0.07
CA LEU A 371 0.58 19.02 0.91
C LEU A 371 0.64 17.77 0.02
N TYR A 372 1.70 17.00 0.14
CA TYR A 372 1.86 15.75 -0.62
C TYR A 372 2.20 14.59 0.30
N SER A 373 1.39 13.52 0.28
CA SER A 373 1.64 12.32 1.06
C SER A 373 1.95 11.10 0.18
N PRO A 374 3.03 10.37 0.48
CA PRO A 374 3.34 9.13 -0.23
C PRO A 374 2.38 8.01 0.18
N GLY A 375 2.09 7.11 -0.75
CA GLY A 375 1.16 6.00 -0.54
C GLY A 375 1.49 5.14 0.67
N LYS A 376 2.77 4.91 0.98
CA LYS A 376 3.18 4.11 2.16
C LYS A 376 2.65 4.67 3.50
N ALA A 377 2.40 5.97 3.59
CA ALA A 377 1.78 6.61 4.74
C ALA A 377 0.26 6.69 4.59
N SER A 378 -0.24 7.34 3.53
CA SER A 378 -1.65 7.64 3.37
C SER A 378 -2.52 6.41 3.07
N ASN A 379 -2.02 5.41 2.36
CA ASN A 379 -2.80 4.19 2.05
C ASN A 379 -2.60 3.05 3.07
N ALA A 380 -1.94 3.32 4.19
CA ALA A 380 -1.68 2.32 5.22
C ALA A 380 -2.94 1.79 5.93
N GLY A 381 -4.10 2.41 5.72
CA GLY A 381 -5.37 2.01 6.33
C GLY A 381 -5.72 0.54 6.07
N GLY A 382 -5.43 0.04 4.87
CA GLY A 382 -5.67 -1.37 4.54
C GLY A 382 -4.85 -2.35 5.38
N VAL A 383 -3.56 -2.11 5.55
CA VAL A 383 -2.71 -2.95 6.39
C VAL A 383 -2.96 -2.72 7.89
N ALA A 384 -3.30 -1.50 8.29
CA ALA A 384 -3.72 -1.21 9.66
C ALA A 384 -4.93 -2.06 10.05
N THR A 385 -5.98 -2.06 9.23
CA THR A 385 -7.16 -2.90 9.48
C THR A 385 -6.84 -4.40 9.41
N SER A 386 -5.88 -4.82 8.59
CA SER A 386 -5.38 -6.21 8.65
C SER A 386 -4.72 -6.53 9.99
N GLY A 387 -3.96 -5.61 10.57
CA GLY A 387 -3.42 -5.75 11.94
C GLY A 387 -4.51 -5.79 13.01
N LEU A 388 -5.56 -4.98 12.85
CA LEU A 388 -6.75 -5.04 13.73
C LEU A 388 -7.49 -6.38 13.59
N GLU A 389 -7.53 -6.99 12.38
CA GLU A 389 -8.04 -8.35 12.19
C GLU A 389 -7.20 -9.37 12.94
N MET A 390 -5.87 -9.26 12.90
CA MET A 390 -4.98 -10.14 13.69
C MET A 390 -5.29 -10.01 15.19
N THR A 391 -5.46 -8.80 15.70
CA THR A 391 -5.81 -8.56 17.09
C THR A 391 -7.14 -9.21 17.47
N GLN A 392 -8.19 -9.01 16.67
CA GLN A 392 -9.50 -9.63 16.88
C GLN A 392 -9.40 -11.17 16.88
N ASN A 393 -8.58 -11.72 15.98
CA ASN A 393 -8.37 -13.18 15.90
C ASN A 393 -7.64 -13.73 17.15
N SER A 394 -6.60 -13.03 17.62
CA SER A 394 -5.88 -13.38 18.84
C SER A 394 -6.78 -13.36 20.08
N MET A 395 -7.64 -12.37 20.19
CA MET A 395 -8.59 -12.22 21.28
C MET A 395 -9.80 -13.14 21.15
N ARG A 396 -10.05 -13.70 19.98
CA ARG A 396 -11.27 -14.44 19.60
C ARG A 396 -12.55 -13.61 19.78
N LEU A 397 -12.44 -12.30 19.52
CA LEU A 397 -13.54 -11.34 19.59
C LEU A 397 -13.76 -10.70 18.22
N LYS A 398 -14.97 -10.19 18.01
CA LYS A 398 -15.32 -9.40 16.84
C LYS A 398 -15.71 -8.00 17.29
N TRP A 399 -15.07 -6.98 16.71
CA TRP A 399 -15.41 -5.59 16.93
C TRP A 399 -16.50 -5.12 15.96
N THR A 400 -17.25 -4.10 16.37
CA THR A 400 -18.21 -3.42 15.50
C THR A 400 -17.48 -2.62 14.42
N ALA A 401 -18.21 -2.19 13.41
CA ALA A 401 -17.65 -1.32 12.36
C ALA A 401 -17.14 0.00 12.93
N GLU A 402 -17.86 0.57 13.89
CA GLU A 402 -17.53 1.80 14.58
C GLU A 402 -16.23 1.67 15.39
N GLU A 403 -16.07 0.56 16.12
CA GLU A 403 -14.84 0.29 16.89
C GLU A 403 -13.61 0.16 15.97
N VAL A 404 -13.78 -0.53 14.82
CA VAL A 404 -12.69 -0.66 13.85
C VAL A 404 -12.37 0.68 13.19
N ASP A 405 -13.39 1.46 12.80
CA ASP A 405 -13.21 2.77 12.17
C ASP A 405 -12.53 3.77 13.12
N GLN A 406 -12.92 3.78 14.41
CA GLN A 406 -12.29 4.64 15.41
C GLN A 406 -10.80 4.30 15.60
N ARG A 407 -10.45 3.01 15.67
CA ARG A 407 -9.06 2.55 15.76
C ARG A 407 -8.28 2.89 14.49
N LEU A 408 -8.88 2.70 13.32
CA LEU A 408 -8.28 3.08 12.05
C LEU A 408 -7.98 4.59 12.01
N ARG A 409 -8.91 5.42 12.45
CA ARG A 409 -8.73 6.88 12.51
C ARG A 409 -7.57 7.26 13.43
N THR A 410 -7.48 6.65 14.61
CA THR A 410 -6.36 6.85 15.54
C THR A 410 -5.03 6.45 14.91
N ILE A 411 -4.94 5.27 14.29
CA ILE A 411 -3.71 4.82 13.62
C ILE A 411 -3.28 5.78 12.51
N MET A 412 -4.23 6.28 11.70
CA MET A 412 -3.89 7.23 10.63
C MET A 412 -3.40 8.58 11.17
N ALA A 413 -3.93 9.03 12.32
CA ALA A 413 -3.43 10.21 13.03
C ALA A 413 -2.01 9.99 13.57
N ASP A 414 -1.74 8.85 14.19
CA ASP A 414 -0.40 8.48 14.70
C ASP A 414 0.63 8.42 13.55
N ILE A 415 0.26 7.87 12.38
CA ILE A 415 1.12 7.88 11.19
C ILE A 415 1.44 9.31 10.77
N HIS A 416 0.44 10.17 10.74
CA HIS A 416 0.60 11.57 10.36
C HIS A 416 1.52 12.31 11.34
N GLU A 417 1.33 12.14 12.64
CA GLU A 417 2.20 12.74 13.68
C GLU A 417 3.65 12.26 13.54
N ALA A 418 3.86 10.97 13.28
CA ALA A 418 5.19 10.44 13.05
C ALA A 418 5.85 11.07 11.81
N CYS A 419 5.08 11.27 10.73
CA CYS A 419 5.57 11.96 9.52
C CYS A 419 5.93 13.43 9.81
N ILE A 420 5.16 14.15 10.59
CA ILE A 420 5.48 15.54 10.99
C ILE A 420 6.78 15.57 11.80
N LYS A 421 6.91 14.72 12.80
CA LYS A 421 8.07 14.65 13.68
C LYS A 421 9.40 14.57 12.93
N TYR A 422 9.44 13.81 11.85
CA TYR A 422 10.67 13.56 11.08
C TYR A 422 10.75 14.31 9.75
N GLY A 423 9.62 14.86 9.30
CA GLY A 423 9.52 15.51 7.98
C GLY A 423 9.46 17.03 8.01
N THR A 424 9.28 17.66 9.19
CA THR A 424 9.24 19.12 9.28
C THR A 424 10.63 19.71 8.98
N GLU A 425 10.69 20.62 8.03
CA GLU A 425 11.89 21.33 7.58
C GLU A 425 12.04 22.68 8.32
N GLU A 426 13.21 23.30 8.22
CA GLU A 426 13.53 24.55 8.94
C GLU A 426 12.58 25.71 8.61
N ASP A 427 12.01 25.72 7.40
CA ASP A 427 11.05 26.74 6.95
C ASP A 427 9.59 26.41 7.32
N GLY A 428 9.36 25.33 8.07
CA GLY A 428 8.05 24.87 8.49
C GLY A 428 7.31 24.01 7.45
N TYR A 429 7.89 23.75 6.28
CA TYR A 429 7.33 22.81 5.33
C TYR A 429 7.40 21.38 5.88
N ILE A 430 6.33 20.61 5.69
CA ILE A 430 6.29 19.20 6.09
C ILE A 430 6.53 18.33 4.85
N ASN A 431 7.72 17.74 4.78
CA ASN A 431 8.08 16.76 3.77
C ASN A 431 7.64 15.37 4.22
N TYR A 432 6.41 14.98 3.87
CA TYR A 432 5.83 13.70 4.27
C TYR A 432 6.57 12.47 3.71
N VAL A 433 7.25 12.59 2.57
CA VAL A 433 8.08 11.50 2.01
C VAL A 433 9.25 11.21 2.93
N LYS A 434 10.01 12.25 3.28
CA LYS A 434 11.13 12.18 4.23
C LYS A 434 10.65 11.70 5.59
N GLY A 435 9.54 12.29 6.07
CA GLY A 435 8.93 11.94 7.35
C GLY A 435 8.55 10.47 7.45
N ALA A 436 7.85 9.94 6.45
CA ALA A 436 7.44 8.55 6.42
C ALA A 436 8.64 7.58 6.35
N ASN A 437 9.64 7.88 5.52
CA ASN A 437 10.83 7.03 5.39
C ASN A 437 11.62 6.98 6.70
N ILE A 438 11.89 8.13 7.33
CA ILE A 438 12.66 8.18 8.58
C ILE A 438 11.86 7.60 9.75
N ALA A 439 10.57 7.90 9.88
CA ALA A 439 9.73 7.34 10.95
C ALA A 439 9.68 5.82 10.91
N GLY A 440 9.41 5.25 9.73
CA GLY A 440 9.41 3.80 9.53
C GLY A 440 10.77 3.18 9.82
N PHE A 441 11.85 3.77 9.29
CA PHE A 441 13.22 3.34 9.55
C PHE A 441 13.55 3.33 11.04
N MET A 442 13.34 4.43 11.75
CA MET A 442 13.75 4.57 13.14
C MET A 442 13.04 3.58 14.07
N LYS A 443 11.77 3.29 13.83
CA LYS A 443 11.06 2.28 14.61
C LYS A 443 11.68 0.89 14.47
N VAL A 444 11.95 0.46 13.24
CA VAL A 444 12.59 -0.84 12.97
C VAL A 444 14.04 -0.85 13.46
N ALA A 445 14.80 0.21 13.19
CA ALA A 445 16.20 0.35 13.58
C ALA A 445 16.40 0.24 15.09
N ASN A 446 15.59 0.94 15.88
CA ASN A 446 15.67 0.87 17.34
C ASN A 446 15.36 -0.54 17.85
N ALA A 447 14.32 -1.19 17.34
CA ALA A 447 14.00 -2.57 17.70
C ALA A 447 15.15 -3.53 17.36
N MET A 448 15.77 -3.38 16.17
CA MET A 448 16.93 -4.19 15.77
C MET A 448 18.15 -3.97 16.65
N VAL A 449 18.38 -2.73 17.12
CA VAL A 449 19.48 -2.40 18.03
C VAL A 449 19.22 -3.02 19.41
N GLU A 450 18.01 -2.88 19.96
CA GLU A 450 17.63 -3.42 21.28
C GLU A 450 17.67 -4.95 21.32
N GLN A 451 17.33 -5.63 20.23
CA GLN A 451 17.33 -7.08 20.12
C GLN A 451 18.73 -7.67 19.80
N GLY A 452 19.69 -6.83 19.39
CA GLY A 452 21.05 -7.24 19.09
C GLY A 452 21.22 -7.88 17.71
N LEU A 453 22.15 -8.83 17.61
CA LEU A 453 22.47 -9.54 16.37
C LEU A 453 21.80 -10.92 16.39
N VAL A 454 20.61 -10.99 15.84
CA VAL A 454 19.78 -12.20 15.75
C VAL A 454 19.51 -12.56 14.31
#